data_da50300e1798bc50459d56cbb354fcb3
#
_entry.id   da50300e1798bc50459d56cbb354fcb3
#
_cell.length_a   1.000
_cell.length_b   1.000
_cell.length_c   1.000
_cell.angle_alpha   90.00
_cell.angle_beta   90.00
_cell.angle_gamma   90.00
#
_symmetry.space_group_name_H-M   'P 1'
#
loop_
_entity.id
_entity.type
_entity.pdbx_description
1 polymer ?
#
loop_
_entity_poly.entity_id
_entity_poly.type
_entity_poly.pdbx_seq_one_letter_code
_entity_poly.pdbx_strand_id
1 'polypeptide(L)'
;TVQNINEVIPDSATDPELIENIMNILDNLDIKLLDEDEVEAFIKKVEDSEEEAARTVPADAPYDPFNVYLKQMGHKPLLTREQEVEISKRIEDAELRAQDFLFSIWLTLPYQLDLARKVQRKEERFDKVVIDKKVESRDRYYKDLEKVIKDCETLEKDLGKKWEKVLECKDDAERAKARDKYKKSEAPAKPILRKFCFKMKLFEEWLETPEVKSDLEDARNLLQPAFVNRGPVRAKKAVKAEISVTRAREIELRWRLSPQELVDVCRHVRKHLDEAQRAKTEMVEHNLRLVIS
;
A
#
# COMPACT_ATOMS: atom_id res chain seq x y z
N THR A 1 16.74 42.12 -6.03
CA THR A 1 17.81 43.11 -6.35
C THR A 1 17.25 44.51 -6.42
N VAL A 2 18.09 45.54 -6.35
CA VAL A 2 17.71 46.96 -6.52
C VAL A 2 17.05 47.16 -7.88
N GLN A 3 17.49 46.45 -8.90
CA GLN A 3 16.91 46.52 -10.26
C GLN A 3 15.50 45.99 -10.31
N ASN A 4 15.17 44.89 -9.64
CA ASN A 4 13.80 44.36 -9.58
C ASN A 4 12.83 45.33 -8.89
N ILE A 5 13.32 46.13 -7.93
CA ILE A 5 12.52 47.18 -7.29
C ILE A 5 12.24 48.31 -8.29
N ASN A 6 13.24 48.71 -9.06
CA ASN A 6 13.08 49.74 -10.08
C ASN A 6 12.14 49.33 -11.23
N GLU A 7 12.07 48.05 -11.61
CA GLU A 7 11.15 47.53 -12.62
C GLU A 7 9.68 47.49 -12.14
N VAL A 8 9.46 47.33 -10.83
CA VAL A 8 8.11 47.21 -10.26
C VAL A 8 7.55 48.57 -9.87
N ILE A 9 8.41 49.57 -9.59
CA ILE A 9 7.98 50.94 -9.27
C ILE A 9 7.68 51.69 -10.59
N PRO A 10 6.44 52.13 -10.83
CA PRO A 10 6.14 52.91 -12.06
C PRO A 10 6.86 54.25 -12.02
N ASP A 11 7.32 54.68 -13.21
CA ASP A 11 8.06 55.95 -13.43
C ASP A 11 7.39 57.20 -12.87
N SER A 12 6.11 57.12 -12.52
CA SER A 12 5.34 58.22 -11.90
C SER A 12 5.51 58.31 -10.36
N ALA A 13 6.20 57.35 -9.72
CA ALA A 13 6.41 57.29 -8.29
C ALA A 13 7.84 57.63 -7.85
N THR A 14 8.34 58.78 -8.37
CA THR A 14 9.66 59.33 -8.07
C THR A 14 9.70 60.08 -6.74
N ASP A 15 8.75 59.80 -5.83
CA ASP A 15 8.72 60.47 -4.53
C ASP A 15 9.77 59.83 -3.58
N PRO A 16 10.77 60.59 -3.11
CA PRO A 16 11.85 60.07 -2.24
C PRO A 16 11.30 59.43 -0.95
N GLU A 17 10.17 59.98 -0.41
CA GLU A 17 9.55 59.45 0.82
C GLU A 17 8.96 58.02 0.60
N LEU A 18 8.48 57.75 -0.61
CA LEU A 18 7.92 56.43 -0.93
C LEU A 18 8.98 55.36 -1.07
N ILE A 19 10.13 55.73 -1.65
CA ILE A 19 11.28 54.84 -1.75
C ILE A 19 11.85 54.52 -0.37
N GLU A 20 11.94 55.55 0.51
CA GLU A 20 12.44 55.37 1.88
C GLU A 20 11.49 54.47 2.70
N ASN A 21 10.17 54.62 2.52
CA ASN A 21 9.20 53.72 3.14
C ASN A 21 9.31 52.26 2.67
N ILE A 22 9.51 52.06 1.37
CA ILE A 22 9.74 50.69 0.83
C ILE A 22 11.01 50.10 1.41
N MET A 23 12.09 50.87 1.48
CA MET A 23 13.35 50.39 2.07
C MET A 23 13.18 50.01 3.54
N ASN A 24 12.48 50.83 4.31
CA ASN A 24 12.17 50.55 5.73
C ASN A 24 11.30 49.31 5.91
N ILE A 25 10.35 49.06 4.99
CA ILE A 25 9.53 47.84 5.02
C ILE A 25 10.36 46.61 4.73
N LEU A 26 11.27 46.66 3.74
CA LEU A 26 12.15 45.57 3.39
C LEU A 26 13.15 45.25 4.52
N ASP A 27 13.67 46.27 5.18
CA ASP A 27 14.57 46.13 6.33
C ASP A 27 13.84 45.53 7.55
N ASN A 28 12.58 45.91 7.79
CA ASN A 28 11.73 45.31 8.82
C ASN A 28 11.36 43.86 8.56
N LEU A 29 11.34 43.44 7.28
CA LEU A 29 11.11 42.07 6.86
C LEU A 29 12.40 41.24 6.77
N ASP A 30 13.53 41.79 7.20
CA ASP A 30 14.87 41.17 7.15
C ASP A 30 15.31 40.78 5.72
N ILE A 31 14.79 41.51 4.70
CA ILE A 31 15.10 41.27 3.29
C ILE A 31 16.28 42.14 2.89
N LYS A 32 17.43 41.50 2.69
CA LYS A 32 18.64 42.17 2.23
C LYS A 32 18.59 42.53 0.76
N LEU A 33 18.80 43.80 0.44
CA LEU A 33 18.94 44.27 -0.93
C LEU A 33 20.40 44.06 -1.37
N LEU A 34 20.58 43.35 -2.48
CA LEU A 34 21.85 43.08 -3.09
C LEU A 34 21.88 43.64 -4.50
N ASP A 35 23.02 44.15 -4.95
CA ASP A 35 23.25 44.47 -6.35
C ASP A 35 23.40 43.20 -7.18
N GLU A 36 23.12 43.29 -8.48
CA GLU A 36 23.12 42.14 -9.38
C GLU A 36 24.47 41.40 -9.40
N ASP A 37 25.58 42.15 -9.30
CA ASP A 37 26.95 41.63 -9.24
C ASP A 37 27.26 40.92 -7.93
N GLU A 38 26.53 41.21 -6.83
CA GLU A 38 26.71 40.61 -5.50
C GLU A 38 25.86 39.36 -5.28
N VAL A 39 24.80 39.15 -6.13
CA VAL A 39 23.89 38.02 -5.99
C VAL A 39 24.60 36.68 -6.15
N GLU A 40 25.47 36.53 -7.18
CA GLU A 40 26.21 35.28 -7.41
C GLU A 40 27.18 34.98 -6.25
N ALA A 41 27.86 36.02 -5.72
CA ALA A 41 28.77 35.88 -4.59
C ALA A 41 28.00 35.52 -3.31
N PHE A 42 26.82 36.07 -3.11
CA PHE A 42 25.97 35.79 -1.95
C PHE A 42 25.40 34.36 -2.01
N ILE A 43 24.89 33.92 -3.20
CA ILE A 43 24.41 32.55 -3.40
C ILE A 43 25.53 31.56 -3.10
N LYS A 44 26.71 31.78 -3.65
CA LYS A 44 27.88 30.91 -3.42
C LYS A 44 28.29 30.87 -1.95
N LYS A 45 28.20 32.00 -1.26
CA LYS A 45 28.53 32.10 0.16
C LYS A 45 27.49 31.40 1.06
N VAL A 46 26.23 31.41 0.63
CA VAL A 46 25.13 30.65 1.29
C VAL A 46 25.31 29.16 1.06
N GLU A 47 25.59 28.74 -0.17
CA GLU A 47 25.86 27.33 -0.52
C GLU A 47 27.11 26.80 0.23
N ASP A 48 28.20 27.55 0.25
CA ASP A 48 29.40 27.18 1.01
C ASP A 48 29.15 27.13 2.53
N SER A 49 28.34 28.05 3.07
CA SER A 49 27.98 28.05 4.50
C SER A 49 27.01 26.91 4.85
N GLU A 50 26.14 26.48 3.93
CA GLU A 50 25.28 25.32 4.09
C GLU A 50 26.09 24.01 4.01
N GLU A 51 27.09 23.92 3.13
CA GLU A 51 28.02 22.77 3.09
C GLU A 51 28.91 22.71 4.34
N GLU A 52 29.38 23.84 4.85
CA GLU A 52 30.19 23.91 6.08
C GLU A 52 29.33 23.59 7.33
N ALA A 53 28.08 24.07 7.38
CA ALA A 53 27.12 23.73 8.43
C ALA A 53 26.74 22.25 8.41
N ALA A 54 26.70 21.62 7.21
CA ALA A 54 26.48 20.19 7.08
C ALA A 54 27.70 19.36 7.56
N ARG A 55 28.91 19.92 7.51
CA ARG A 55 30.15 19.24 7.95
C ARG A 55 30.45 19.44 9.43
N THR A 56 29.90 20.48 10.06
CA THR A 56 30.22 20.90 11.45
C THR A 56 29.09 20.65 12.43
N VAL A 57 28.21 19.66 12.23
CA VAL A 57 27.28 19.24 13.27
C VAL A 57 28.07 18.49 14.32
N PRO A 58 28.29 19.04 15.55
CA PRO A 58 28.93 18.30 16.63
C PRO A 58 28.07 17.08 16.95
N ALA A 59 28.72 15.92 17.16
CA ALA A 59 28.05 14.67 17.50
C ALA A 59 27.20 14.74 18.78
N ASP A 60 27.29 15.82 19.56
CA ASP A 60 26.57 16.07 20.81
C ASP A 60 25.51 17.19 20.75
N ALA A 61 25.16 17.70 19.55
CA ALA A 61 24.03 18.61 19.46
C ALA A 61 22.74 17.84 19.76
N PRO A 62 21.85 18.33 20.65
CA PRO A 62 20.60 17.67 20.92
C PRO A 62 19.82 17.49 19.59
N TYR A 63 19.60 16.21 19.23
CA TYR A 63 18.87 15.85 18.03
C TYR A 63 17.46 16.46 18.14
N ASP A 64 17.26 17.60 17.47
CA ASP A 64 15.95 18.23 17.41
C ASP A 64 15.18 17.65 16.21
N PRO A 65 14.20 16.75 16.46
CA PRO A 65 13.40 16.13 15.41
C PRO A 65 12.67 17.17 14.56
N PHE A 66 12.37 18.34 15.12
CA PHE A 66 11.65 19.40 14.44
C PHE A 66 12.52 20.07 13.37
N ASN A 67 13.76 20.37 13.66
CA ASN A 67 14.71 20.95 12.69
C ASN A 67 15.01 19.97 11.54
N VAL A 68 15.17 18.68 11.85
CA VAL A 68 15.34 17.65 10.81
C VAL A 68 14.09 17.54 9.93
N TYR A 69 12.91 17.60 10.55
CA TYR A 69 11.62 17.59 9.84
C TYR A 69 11.49 18.81 8.92
N LEU A 70 11.75 20.03 9.41
CA LEU A 70 11.70 21.25 8.60
C LEU A 70 12.70 21.22 7.42
N LYS A 71 13.91 20.72 7.66
CA LYS A 71 14.95 20.59 6.62
C LYS A 71 14.53 19.59 5.53
N GLN A 72 13.97 18.45 5.91
CA GLN A 72 13.45 17.45 4.95
C GLN A 72 12.26 17.97 4.16
N MET A 73 11.41 18.78 4.78
CA MET A 73 10.20 19.35 4.17
C MET A 73 10.52 20.45 3.15
N GLY A 74 11.59 21.24 3.37
CA GLY A 74 11.97 22.36 2.50
C GLY A 74 12.35 21.92 1.07
N HIS A 75 12.81 20.69 0.89
CA HIS A 75 13.33 20.20 -0.40
C HIS A 75 12.27 19.68 -1.37
N LYS A 76 11.03 19.38 -0.92
CA LYS A 76 10.00 18.81 -1.80
C LYS A 76 8.98 19.89 -2.22
N PRO A 77 8.78 20.14 -3.53
CA PRO A 77 7.76 21.07 -4.00
C PRO A 77 6.35 20.50 -3.71
N LEU A 78 5.36 21.40 -3.61
CA LEU A 78 3.96 21.01 -3.57
C LEU A 78 3.54 20.33 -4.88
N LEU A 79 2.64 19.36 -4.77
CA LEU A 79 2.06 18.70 -5.94
C LEU A 79 1.13 19.64 -6.68
N THR A 80 1.14 19.58 -8.01
CA THR A 80 0.08 20.15 -8.82
C THR A 80 -1.17 19.27 -8.75
N ARG A 81 -2.33 19.84 -9.08
CA ARG A 81 -3.60 19.08 -9.10
C ARG A 81 -3.53 17.85 -10.02
N GLU A 82 -2.84 17.97 -11.16
CA GLU A 82 -2.65 16.86 -12.09
C GLU A 82 -1.81 15.73 -11.48
N GLN A 83 -0.74 16.08 -10.77
CA GLN A 83 0.11 15.13 -10.06
C GLN A 83 -0.64 14.43 -8.90
N GLU A 84 -1.45 15.17 -8.14
CA GLU A 84 -2.31 14.56 -7.10
C GLU A 84 -3.27 13.53 -7.68
N VAL A 85 -3.91 13.85 -8.82
CA VAL A 85 -4.81 12.94 -9.51
C VAL A 85 -4.06 11.70 -10.04
N GLU A 86 -2.87 11.89 -10.59
CA GLU A 86 -2.03 10.78 -11.07
C GLU A 86 -1.63 9.84 -9.94
N ILE A 87 -1.11 10.38 -8.82
CA ILE A 87 -0.74 9.58 -7.65
C ILE A 87 -1.97 8.85 -7.07
N SER A 88 -3.11 9.54 -7.00
CA SER A 88 -4.37 8.94 -6.53
C SER A 88 -4.81 7.76 -7.40
N LYS A 89 -4.69 7.87 -8.72
CA LYS A 89 -4.96 6.77 -9.66
C LYS A 89 -3.97 5.62 -9.47
N ARG A 90 -2.69 5.91 -9.28
CA ARG A 90 -1.67 4.88 -9.00
C ARG A 90 -1.99 4.09 -7.73
N ILE A 91 -2.45 4.78 -6.67
CA ILE A 91 -2.89 4.14 -5.43
C ILE A 91 -4.08 3.22 -5.70
N GLU A 92 -5.12 3.74 -6.36
CA GLU A 92 -6.34 2.99 -6.66
C GLU A 92 -6.05 1.77 -7.53
N ASP A 93 -5.29 1.91 -8.60
CA ASP A 93 -4.91 0.82 -9.50
C ASP A 93 -4.12 -0.28 -8.77
N ALA A 94 -3.19 0.10 -7.91
CA ALA A 94 -2.41 -0.85 -7.13
C ALA A 94 -3.29 -1.59 -6.11
N GLU A 95 -4.19 -0.90 -5.40
CA GLU A 95 -5.15 -1.53 -4.48
C GLU A 95 -6.11 -2.48 -5.21
N LEU A 96 -6.62 -2.10 -6.37
CA LEU A 96 -7.52 -2.95 -7.17
C LEU A 96 -6.81 -4.22 -7.65
N ARG A 97 -5.54 -4.10 -8.09
CA ARG A 97 -4.72 -5.27 -8.47
C ARG A 97 -4.46 -6.18 -7.28
N ALA A 98 -4.13 -5.62 -6.11
CA ALA A 98 -3.97 -6.41 -4.89
C ALA A 98 -5.27 -7.16 -4.53
N GLN A 99 -6.43 -6.49 -4.63
CA GLN A 99 -7.74 -7.13 -4.41
C GLN A 99 -8.01 -8.27 -5.40
N ASP A 100 -7.66 -8.12 -6.67
CA ASP A 100 -7.86 -9.17 -7.67
C ASP A 100 -7.12 -10.46 -7.34
N PHE A 101 -5.90 -10.35 -6.82
CA PHE A 101 -5.14 -11.50 -6.35
C PHE A 101 -5.69 -12.06 -5.03
N LEU A 102 -6.04 -11.20 -4.06
CA LEU A 102 -6.61 -11.62 -2.79
C LEU A 102 -7.93 -12.38 -2.99
N PHE A 103 -8.81 -11.87 -3.85
CA PHE A 103 -10.11 -12.48 -4.11
C PHE A 103 -10.03 -13.75 -4.99
N SER A 104 -8.85 -14.12 -5.47
CA SER A 104 -8.56 -15.43 -6.05
C SER A 104 -8.14 -16.46 -5.01
N ILE A 105 -7.95 -16.09 -3.77
CA ILE A 105 -7.64 -17.01 -2.67
C ILE A 105 -8.95 -17.45 -2.02
N TRP A 106 -9.24 -18.76 -2.03
CA TRP A 106 -10.44 -19.31 -1.43
C TRP A 106 -10.69 -18.83 0.01
N LEU A 107 -9.66 -18.82 0.83
CA LEU A 107 -9.78 -18.43 2.24
C LEU A 107 -10.25 -16.99 2.47
N THR A 108 -10.16 -16.12 1.48
CA THR A 108 -10.68 -14.75 1.63
C THR A 108 -12.20 -14.71 1.65
N LEU A 109 -12.90 -15.67 1.03
CA LEU A 109 -14.36 -15.74 1.04
C LEU A 109 -14.92 -16.01 2.44
N PRO A 110 -14.52 -17.09 3.16
CA PRO A 110 -15.00 -17.31 4.52
C PRO A 110 -14.58 -16.19 5.48
N TYR A 111 -13.38 -15.61 5.32
CA TYR A 111 -12.94 -14.46 6.10
C TYR A 111 -13.85 -13.24 5.89
N GLN A 112 -14.18 -12.91 4.64
CA GLN A 112 -15.07 -11.79 4.33
C GLN A 112 -16.50 -12.05 4.81
N LEU A 113 -16.99 -13.28 4.72
CA LEU A 113 -18.31 -13.66 5.26
C LEU A 113 -18.38 -13.50 6.78
N ASP A 114 -17.36 -13.93 7.52
CA ASP A 114 -17.30 -13.73 8.96
C ASP A 114 -17.31 -12.25 9.32
N LEU A 115 -16.50 -11.47 8.63
CA LEU A 115 -16.42 -10.03 8.82
C LEU A 115 -17.76 -9.33 8.48
N ALA A 116 -18.41 -9.72 7.38
CA ALA A 116 -19.72 -9.20 6.98
C ALA A 116 -20.80 -9.49 8.03
N ARG A 117 -20.80 -10.70 8.60
CA ARG A 117 -21.70 -11.08 9.69
C ARG A 117 -21.45 -10.28 10.96
N LYS A 118 -20.18 -10.03 11.32
CA LYS A 118 -19.82 -9.18 12.47
C LYS A 118 -20.30 -7.75 12.29
N VAL A 119 -20.13 -7.19 11.08
CA VAL A 119 -20.65 -5.85 10.74
C VAL A 119 -22.19 -5.83 10.81
N GLN A 120 -22.87 -6.86 10.28
CA GLN A 120 -24.32 -6.98 10.31
C GLN A 120 -24.87 -7.04 11.74
N ARG A 121 -24.19 -7.77 12.65
CA ARG A 121 -24.54 -7.87 14.07
C ARG A 121 -24.09 -6.68 14.89
N LYS A 122 -23.41 -5.70 14.29
CA LYS A 122 -22.82 -4.52 14.97
C LYS A 122 -21.75 -4.88 16.01
N GLU A 123 -21.13 -6.06 15.89
CA GLU A 123 -20.00 -6.49 16.71
C GLU A 123 -18.74 -5.71 16.31
N GLU A 124 -18.61 -5.41 15.03
CA GLU A 124 -17.53 -4.57 14.50
C GLU A 124 -18.08 -3.20 14.05
N ARG A 125 -17.28 -2.15 14.28
CA ARG A 125 -17.65 -0.78 13.87
C ARG A 125 -17.58 -0.64 12.37
N PHE A 126 -18.67 -0.15 11.76
CA PHE A 126 -18.76 0.12 10.33
C PHE A 126 -17.56 0.89 9.80
N ASP A 127 -17.20 2.01 10.46
CA ASP A 127 -16.11 2.89 10.04
C ASP A 127 -14.73 2.23 10.05
N LYS A 128 -14.52 1.16 10.83
CA LYS A 128 -13.27 0.40 10.84
C LYS A 128 -13.17 -0.55 9.65
N VAL A 129 -14.30 -1.13 9.23
CA VAL A 129 -14.35 -2.25 8.29
C VAL A 129 -14.63 -1.78 6.87
N VAL A 130 -15.62 -0.89 6.68
CA VAL A 130 -16.14 -0.48 5.39
C VAL A 130 -15.54 0.85 4.92
N ILE A 131 -15.34 1.00 3.61
CA ILE A 131 -14.94 2.27 2.99
C ILE A 131 -16.19 3.13 2.81
N ASP A 132 -16.43 4.06 3.73
CA ASP A 132 -17.62 4.92 3.79
C ASP A 132 -17.87 5.68 2.47
N LYS A 133 -16.79 6.14 1.81
CA LYS A 133 -16.86 6.86 0.53
C LYS A 133 -17.41 6.04 -0.65
N LYS A 134 -17.40 4.71 -0.56
CA LYS A 134 -17.93 3.80 -1.59
C LYS A 134 -19.40 3.41 -1.34
N VAL A 135 -19.97 3.90 -0.26
CA VAL A 135 -21.33 3.55 0.19
C VAL A 135 -22.20 4.81 0.16
N GLU A 136 -23.31 4.77 -0.59
CA GLU A 136 -24.25 5.90 -0.70
C GLU A 136 -24.95 6.21 0.62
N SER A 137 -25.38 5.16 1.34
CA SER A 137 -26.10 5.26 2.62
C SER A 137 -25.84 4.01 3.44
N ARG A 138 -25.61 4.17 4.75
CA ARG A 138 -25.40 3.05 5.68
C ARG A 138 -26.61 2.12 5.76
N ASP A 139 -27.82 2.69 5.78
CA ASP A 139 -29.05 1.90 5.86
C ASP A 139 -29.27 1.07 4.59
N ARG A 140 -28.96 1.65 3.42
CA ARG A 140 -29.00 0.92 2.15
C ARG A 140 -27.96 -0.18 2.13
N TYR A 141 -26.75 0.11 2.58
CA TYR A 141 -25.67 -0.89 2.67
C TYR A 141 -26.06 -2.09 3.53
N TYR A 142 -26.65 -1.88 4.72
CA TYR A 142 -27.09 -2.98 5.58
C TYR A 142 -28.17 -3.86 4.91
N LYS A 143 -29.09 -3.28 4.15
CA LYS A 143 -30.10 -4.03 3.38
C LYS A 143 -29.47 -4.85 2.25
N ASP A 144 -28.52 -4.25 1.54
CA ASP A 144 -27.83 -4.90 0.43
C ASP A 144 -26.83 -5.96 0.95
N LEU A 145 -26.22 -5.73 2.11
CA LEU A 145 -25.29 -6.64 2.76
C LEU A 145 -25.92 -8.03 2.99
N GLU A 146 -27.17 -8.09 3.41
CA GLU A 146 -27.88 -9.36 3.62
C GLU A 146 -27.98 -10.17 2.31
N LYS A 147 -28.24 -9.50 1.17
CA LYS A 147 -28.28 -10.16 -0.13
C LYS A 147 -26.89 -10.66 -0.54
N VAL A 148 -25.89 -9.81 -0.37
CA VAL A 148 -24.49 -10.16 -0.71
C VAL A 148 -24.01 -11.35 0.12
N ILE A 149 -24.36 -11.42 1.41
CA ILE A 149 -24.05 -12.57 2.28
C ILE A 149 -24.70 -13.84 1.73
N LYS A 150 -25.99 -13.81 1.36
CA LYS A 150 -26.70 -14.97 0.79
C LYS A 150 -26.09 -15.42 -0.54
N ASP A 151 -25.75 -14.47 -1.41
CA ASP A 151 -25.08 -14.76 -2.68
C ASP A 151 -23.72 -15.44 -2.45
N CYS A 152 -22.93 -14.94 -1.49
CA CYS A 152 -21.65 -15.53 -1.11
C CYS A 152 -21.80 -16.92 -0.51
N GLU A 153 -22.79 -17.15 0.37
CA GLU A 153 -23.05 -18.48 0.96
C GLU A 153 -23.46 -19.51 -0.09
N THR A 154 -24.24 -19.08 -1.09
CA THR A 154 -24.61 -19.93 -2.22
C THR A 154 -23.38 -20.29 -3.05
N LEU A 155 -22.57 -19.28 -3.33
CA LEU A 155 -21.31 -19.45 -4.07
C LEU A 155 -20.34 -20.36 -3.32
N GLU A 156 -20.22 -20.20 -1.99
CA GLU A 156 -19.38 -21.03 -1.15
C GLU A 156 -19.76 -22.52 -1.25
N LYS A 157 -21.06 -22.82 -1.18
CA LYS A 157 -21.59 -24.19 -1.33
C LYS A 157 -21.30 -24.77 -2.71
N ASP A 158 -21.50 -23.96 -3.77
CA ASP A 158 -21.27 -24.41 -5.15
C ASP A 158 -19.78 -24.67 -5.44
N LEU A 159 -18.92 -23.78 -4.97
CA LEU A 159 -17.47 -23.94 -5.09
C LEU A 159 -16.98 -25.11 -4.22
N GLY A 160 -17.60 -25.34 -3.04
CA GLY A 160 -17.30 -26.50 -2.20
C GLY A 160 -17.53 -27.82 -2.95
N LYS A 161 -18.70 -28.00 -3.53
CA LYS A 161 -19.05 -29.20 -4.31
C LYS A 161 -18.13 -29.42 -5.52
N LYS A 162 -17.69 -28.34 -6.16
CA LYS A 162 -16.77 -28.43 -7.31
C LYS A 162 -15.36 -28.80 -6.85
N TRP A 163 -14.93 -28.32 -5.69
CA TRP A 163 -13.65 -28.67 -5.12
C TRP A 163 -13.61 -30.12 -4.64
N GLU A 164 -14.68 -30.63 -4.03
CA GLU A 164 -14.80 -32.05 -3.67
C GLU A 164 -14.57 -32.95 -4.89
N LYS A 165 -15.15 -32.59 -6.05
CA LYS A 165 -14.91 -33.32 -7.30
C LYS A 165 -13.43 -33.30 -7.75
N VAL A 166 -12.71 -32.20 -7.49
CA VAL A 166 -11.26 -32.12 -7.77
C VAL A 166 -10.48 -33.11 -6.89
N LEU A 167 -10.92 -33.26 -5.63
CA LEU A 167 -10.29 -34.17 -4.67
C LEU A 167 -10.58 -35.64 -4.96
N GLU A 168 -11.76 -35.95 -5.49
CA GLU A 168 -12.19 -37.31 -5.84
C GLU A 168 -11.47 -37.86 -7.09
N CYS A 169 -10.94 -36.99 -7.97
CA CYS A 169 -10.22 -37.41 -9.17
C CYS A 169 -8.92 -38.12 -8.79
N LYS A 170 -8.80 -39.38 -9.24
CA LYS A 170 -7.59 -40.20 -9.04
C LYS A 170 -6.55 -40.00 -10.14
N ASP A 171 -6.99 -39.66 -11.33
CA ASP A 171 -6.14 -39.42 -12.49
C ASP A 171 -5.71 -37.94 -12.54
N ASP A 172 -4.41 -37.69 -12.74
CA ASP A 172 -3.83 -36.36 -12.78
C ASP A 172 -4.40 -35.50 -13.93
N ALA A 173 -4.70 -36.12 -15.10
CA ALA A 173 -5.27 -35.41 -16.24
C ALA A 173 -6.74 -35.00 -15.98
N GLU A 174 -7.53 -35.84 -15.33
CA GLU A 174 -8.89 -35.53 -14.92
C GLU A 174 -8.92 -34.47 -13.83
N ARG A 175 -8.01 -34.59 -12.87
CA ARG A 175 -7.83 -33.62 -11.79
C ARG A 175 -7.47 -32.25 -12.32
N ALA A 176 -6.57 -32.15 -13.31
CA ALA A 176 -6.22 -30.88 -13.95
C ALA A 176 -7.45 -30.24 -14.64
N LYS A 177 -8.24 -31.02 -15.38
CA LYS A 177 -9.48 -30.55 -16.02
C LYS A 177 -10.54 -30.09 -15.00
N ALA A 178 -10.68 -30.83 -13.90
CA ALA A 178 -11.60 -30.46 -12.83
C ALA A 178 -11.15 -29.15 -12.13
N ARG A 179 -9.85 -28.99 -11.94
CA ARG A 179 -9.24 -27.78 -11.37
C ARG A 179 -9.45 -26.55 -12.28
N ASP A 180 -9.31 -26.69 -13.58
CA ASP A 180 -9.59 -25.61 -14.54
C ASP A 180 -11.06 -25.20 -14.52
N LYS A 181 -11.99 -26.19 -14.41
CA LYS A 181 -13.42 -25.90 -14.24
C LYS A 181 -13.70 -25.17 -12.92
N TYR A 182 -13.03 -25.57 -11.84
CA TYR A 182 -13.11 -24.89 -10.55
C TYR A 182 -12.65 -23.43 -10.66
N LYS A 183 -11.48 -23.17 -11.22
CA LYS A 183 -10.92 -21.81 -11.42
C LYS A 183 -11.85 -20.92 -12.25
N LYS A 184 -12.44 -21.46 -13.33
CA LYS A 184 -13.45 -20.72 -14.13
C LYS A 184 -14.70 -20.36 -13.32
N SER A 185 -15.08 -21.22 -12.37
CA SER A 185 -16.22 -20.99 -11.50
C SER A 185 -15.96 -20.03 -10.36
N GLU A 186 -14.70 -19.77 -10.03
CA GLU A 186 -14.27 -18.78 -9.05
C GLU A 186 -14.35 -17.34 -9.60
N ALA A 187 -14.20 -17.14 -10.91
CA ALA A 187 -14.19 -15.83 -11.52
C ALA A 187 -15.40 -14.93 -11.14
N PRO A 188 -16.66 -15.44 -11.08
CA PRO A 188 -17.82 -14.66 -10.64
C PRO A 188 -17.79 -14.23 -9.17
N ALA A 189 -16.93 -14.83 -8.32
CA ALA A 189 -16.81 -14.46 -6.91
C ALA A 189 -16.25 -13.05 -6.72
N LYS A 190 -15.27 -12.66 -7.53
CA LYS A 190 -14.58 -11.37 -7.39
C LYS A 190 -15.51 -10.14 -7.38
N PRO A 191 -16.45 -9.97 -8.35
CA PRO A 191 -17.37 -8.85 -8.33
C PRO A 191 -18.33 -8.88 -7.14
N ILE A 192 -18.69 -10.07 -6.63
CA ILE A 192 -19.55 -10.20 -5.45
C ILE A 192 -18.78 -9.77 -4.19
N LEU A 193 -17.55 -10.25 -4.02
CA LEU A 193 -16.68 -9.90 -2.89
C LEU A 193 -16.36 -8.41 -2.84
N ARG A 194 -16.22 -7.74 -3.99
CA ARG A 194 -16.02 -6.29 -4.05
C ARG A 194 -17.19 -5.48 -3.51
N LYS A 195 -18.42 -6.02 -3.53
CA LYS A 195 -19.61 -5.33 -2.99
C LYS A 195 -19.56 -5.13 -1.47
N PHE A 196 -18.74 -5.89 -0.76
CA PHE A 196 -18.53 -5.67 0.67
C PHE A 196 -17.84 -4.34 0.97
N CYS A 197 -17.14 -3.74 0.01
CA CYS A 197 -16.41 -2.48 0.17
C CYS A 197 -15.46 -2.45 1.38
N PHE A 198 -14.85 -3.58 1.74
CA PHE A 198 -13.95 -3.66 2.88
C PHE A 198 -12.63 -2.96 2.62
N LYS A 199 -12.03 -2.42 3.70
CA LYS A 199 -10.74 -1.73 3.65
C LYS A 199 -9.61 -2.72 3.42
N MET A 200 -8.64 -2.35 2.58
CA MET A 200 -7.47 -3.18 2.28
C MET A 200 -6.65 -3.52 3.52
N LYS A 201 -6.58 -2.60 4.49
CA LYS A 201 -5.87 -2.81 5.76
C LYS A 201 -6.29 -4.10 6.50
N LEU A 202 -7.55 -4.49 6.42
CA LEU A 202 -8.03 -5.73 7.03
C LEU A 202 -7.43 -6.99 6.41
N PHE A 203 -7.20 -6.96 5.10
CA PHE A 203 -6.54 -8.06 4.39
C PHE A 203 -5.03 -8.09 4.64
N GLU A 204 -4.41 -6.92 4.83
CA GLU A 204 -3.01 -6.82 5.27
C GLU A 204 -2.85 -7.45 6.66
N GLU A 205 -3.71 -7.07 7.61
CA GLU A 205 -3.74 -7.64 8.96
C GLU A 205 -4.02 -9.16 8.93
N TRP A 206 -4.94 -9.61 8.08
CA TRP A 206 -5.24 -11.02 7.91
C TRP A 206 -4.05 -11.82 7.34
N LEU A 207 -3.33 -11.28 6.36
CA LEU A 207 -2.11 -11.91 5.81
C LEU A 207 -0.98 -12.00 6.85
N GLU A 208 -1.00 -11.13 7.85
CA GLU A 208 -0.02 -11.10 8.94
C GLU A 208 -0.40 -12.01 10.12
N THR A 209 -1.58 -12.66 10.08
CA THR A 209 -1.97 -13.61 11.13
C THR A 209 -1.00 -14.78 11.22
N PRO A 210 -0.71 -15.32 12.42
CA PRO A 210 0.24 -16.40 12.62
C PRO A 210 -0.07 -17.64 11.78
N GLU A 211 -1.34 -17.94 11.59
CA GLU A 211 -1.79 -19.11 10.82
C GLU A 211 -1.46 -18.97 9.34
N VAL A 212 -1.74 -17.80 8.73
CA VAL A 212 -1.47 -17.52 7.33
C VAL A 212 0.03 -17.46 7.08
N LYS A 213 0.79 -16.84 7.99
CA LYS A 213 2.25 -16.79 7.91
C LYS A 213 2.88 -18.18 7.95
N SER A 214 2.42 -19.03 8.87
CA SER A 214 2.92 -20.41 9.00
C SER A 214 2.68 -21.21 7.71
N ASP A 215 1.46 -21.16 7.16
CA ASP A 215 1.14 -21.86 5.91
C ASP A 215 1.98 -21.34 4.73
N LEU A 216 2.23 -20.03 4.68
CA LEU A 216 3.05 -19.43 3.63
C LEU A 216 4.55 -19.79 3.76
N GLU A 217 5.05 -19.84 4.98
CA GLU A 217 6.43 -20.30 5.26
C GLU A 217 6.60 -21.76 4.89
N ASP A 218 5.65 -22.60 5.26
CA ASP A 218 5.66 -24.03 4.90
C ASP A 218 5.59 -24.21 3.38
N ALA A 219 4.73 -23.45 2.68
CA ALA A 219 4.69 -23.46 1.22
C ALA A 219 6.03 -23.06 0.59
N ARG A 220 6.70 -22.03 1.11
CA ARG A 220 8.03 -21.61 0.65
C ARG A 220 9.09 -22.68 0.91
N ASN A 221 9.06 -23.30 2.09
CA ASN A 221 10.00 -24.35 2.45
C ASN A 221 9.85 -25.60 1.57
N LEU A 222 8.60 -25.91 1.15
CA LEU A 222 8.31 -27.00 0.22
C LEU A 222 8.88 -26.75 -1.18
N LEU A 223 8.99 -25.49 -1.59
CA LEU A 223 9.49 -25.08 -2.92
C LEU A 223 11.02 -24.91 -2.96
N GLN A 224 11.68 -24.78 -1.81
CA GLN A 224 13.14 -24.71 -1.79
C GLN A 224 13.69 -26.05 -2.25
N PRO A 225 14.57 -26.08 -3.28
CA PRO A 225 15.27 -27.31 -3.63
C PRO A 225 16.01 -27.79 -2.38
N ALA A 226 15.72 -29.03 -1.96
CA ALA A 226 16.43 -29.63 -0.86
C ALA A 226 17.94 -29.55 -1.17
N PHE A 227 18.62 -28.57 -0.59
CA PHE A 227 20.07 -28.49 -0.66
C PHE A 227 20.59 -29.83 -0.19
N VAL A 228 21.19 -30.57 -1.13
CA VAL A 228 21.71 -31.91 -0.95
C VAL A 228 22.84 -31.82 0.07
N ASN A 229 22.51 -31.97 1.34
CA ASN A 229 23.49 -32.35 2.33
C ASN A 229 23.95 -33.76 1.96
N ARG A 230 25.16 -33.85 1.41
CA ARG A 230 25.86 -35.09 1.09
C ARG A 230 26.17 -35.83 2.41
N GLY A 231 25.26 -36.68 2.85
CA GLY A 231 25.43 -37.54 4.02
C GLY A 231 24.49 -38.75 3.94
N PRO A 232 24.86 -39.92 4.51
CA PRO A 232 24.17 -41.19 4.30
C PRO A 232 22.94 -41.33 5.17
N VAL A 233 21.77 -40.87 4.70
CA VAL A 233 20.51 -41.08 5.45
C VAL A 233 19.34 -41.32 4.48
N ARG A 234 19.27 -42.54 3.92
CA ARG A 234 18.13 -42.98 3.08
C ARG A 234 16.79 -42.96 3.85
N ALA A 235 16.77 -43.38 5.12
CA ALA A 235 15.55 -43.45 5.91
C ALA A 235 14.98 -42.05 6.30
N LYS A 236 15.85 -41.10 6.71
CA LYS A 236 15.40 -39.72 7.03
C LYS A 236 14.91 -38.97 5.81
N LYS A 237 15.38 -39.32 4.59
CA LYS A 237 14.94 -38.69 3.33
C LYS A 237 13.51 -39.10 2.94
N ALA A 238 13.17 -40.39 3.16
CA ALA A 238 11.82 -40.90 2.89
C ALA A 238 10.77 -40.27 3.83
N VAL A 239 11.03 -40.26 5.14
CA VAL A 239 10.13 -39.64 6.15
C VAL A 239 9.97 -38.14 5.89
N LYS A 240 11.04 -37.42 5.54
CA LYS A 240 10.95 -35.98 5.22
C LYS A 240 10.18 -35.71 3.93
N ALA A 241 10.31 -36.59 2.92
CA ALA A 241 9.53 -36.49 1.68
C ALA A 241 8.03 -36.75 1.93
N GLU A 242 7.71 -37.74 2.77
CA GLU A 242 6.34 -38.09 3.12
C GLU A 242 5.65 -36.96 3.92
N ILE A 243 6.33 -36.38 4.91
CA ILE A 243 5.88 -35.21 5.64
C ILE A 243 5.65 -34.00 4.70
N SER A 244 6.54 -33.80 3.72
CA SER A 244 6.40 -32.69 2.78
C SER A 244 5.21 -32.85 1.85
N VAL A 245 4.91 -34.09 1.39
CA VAL A 245 3.73 -34.39 0.57
C VAL A 245 2.43 -34.18 1.38
N THR A 246 2.41 -34.65 2.62
CA THR A 246 1.25 -34.47 3.51
C THR A 246 0.97 -33.00 3.76
N ARG A 247 2.01 -32.22 4.05
CA ARG A 247 1.87 -30.79 4.30
C ARG A 247 1.45 -30.00 3.06
N ALA A 248 1.99 -30.34 1.88
CA ALA A 248 1.56 -29.78 0.61
C ALA A 248 0.06 -30.03 0.37
N ARG A 249 -0.42 -31.23 0.69
CA ARG A 249 -1.83 -31.60 0.56
C ARG A 249 -2.72 -30.85 1.56
N GLU A 250 -2.27 -30.66 2.79
CA GLU A 250 -2.98 -29.84 3.80
C GLU A 250 -3.14 -28.39 3.32
N ILE A 251 -2.08 -27.78 2.79
CA ILE A 251 -2.12 -26.44 2.20
C ILE A 251 -3.09 -26.41 1.04
N GLU A 252 -3.04 -27.38 0.13
CA GLU A 252 -3.94 -27.45 -1.02
C GLU A 252 -5.42 -27.62 -0.60
N LEU A 253 -5.68 -28.41 0.44
CA LEU A 253 -7.03 -28.58 1.00
C LEU A 253 -7.56 -27.29 1.60
N ARG A 254 -6.74 -26.57 2.35
CA ARG A 254 -7.14 -25.35 3.05
C ARG A 254 -7.26 -24.16 2.11
N TRP A 255 -6.28 -23.97 1.21
CA TRP A 255 -6.18 -22.79 0.35
C TRP A 255 -6.78 -22.98 -1.04
N ARG A 256 -7.06 -24.21 -1.43
CA ARG A 256 -7.45 -24.62 -2.80
C ARG A 256 -6.47 -24.16 -3.88
N LEU A 257 -5.22 -23.92 -3.47
CA LEU A 257 -4.08 -23.54 -4.29
C LEU A 257 -2.93 -24.51 -4.02
N SER A 258 -2.12 -24.78 -5.03
CA SER A 258 -0.85 -25.47 -4.81
C SER A 258 0.11 -24.56 -4.01
N PRO A 259 1.11 -25.13 -3.31
CA PRO A 259 2.11 -24.32 -2.61
C PRO A 259 2.77 -23.27 -3.50
N GLN A 260 3.04 -23.59 -4.76
CA GLN A 260 3.61 -22.66 -5.75
C GLN A 260 2.64 -21.50 -6.04
N GLU A 261 1.39 -21.80 -6.34
CA GLU A 261 0.36 -20.80 -6.62
C GLU A 261 0.13 -19.89 -5.40
N LEU A 262 0.10 -20.46 -4.19
CA LEU A 262 -0.05 -19.70 -2.96
C LEU A 262 1.09 -18.68 -2.79
N VAL A 263 2.34 -19.11 -2.96
CA VAL A 263 3.52 -18.24 -2.85
C VAL A 263 3.49 -17.15 -3.93
N ASP A 264 3.13 -17.51 -5.16
CA ASP A 264 3.08 -16.55 -6.27
C ASP A 264 1.96 -15.52 -6.10
N VAL A 265 0.76 -15.93 -5.69
CA VAL A 265 -0.34 -15.02 -5.40
C VAL A 265 0.02 -14.07 -4.25
N CYS A 266 0.54 -14.58 -3.13
CA CYS A 266 0.95 -13.76 -2.00
C CYS A 266 2.08 -12.78 -2.38
N ARG A 267 3.02 -13.19 -3.26
CA ARG A 267 4.06 -12.31 -3.78
C ARG A 267 3.46 -11.16 -4.60
N HIS A 268 2.50 -11.44 -5.47
CA HIS A 268 1.82 -10.40 -6.24
C HIS A 268 1.01 -9.46 -5.37
N VAL A 269 0.30 -9.99 -4.38
CA VAL A 269 -0.44 -9.16 -3.41
C VAL A 269 0.51 -8.20 -2.69
N ARG A 270 1.60 -8.71 -2.10
CA ARG A 270 2.58 -7.86 -1.40
C ARG A 270 3.18 -6.81 -2.32
N LYS A 271 3.57 -7.19 -3.53
CA LYS A 271 4.12 -6.24 -4.52
C LYS A 271 3.17 -5.05 -4.75
N HIS A 272 1.89 -5.32 -4.99
CA HIS A 272 0.92 -4.25 -5.25
C HIS A 272 0.54 -3.45 -4.00
N LEU A 273 0.55 -4.07 -2.82
CA LEU A 273 0.41 -3.34 -1.56
C LEU A 273 1.60 -2.40 -1.31
N ASP A 274 2.82 -2.87 -1.58
CA ASP A 274 4.03 -2.04 -1.48
C ASP A 274 3.99 -0.88 -2.50
N GLU A 275 3.52 -1.11 -3.72
CA GLU A 275 3.32 -0.08 -4.74
C GLU A 275 2.31 0.97 -4.27
N ALA A 276 1.18 0.55 -3.70
CA ALA A 276 0.17 1.44 -3.14
C ALA A 276 0.74 2.24 -1.95
N GLN A 277 1.49 1.58 -1.05
CA GLN A 277 2.08 2.22 0.11
C GLN A 277 3.13 3.27 -0.28
N ARG A 278 3.97 2.97 -1.27
CA ARG A 278 4.95 3.94 -1.79
C ARG A 278 4.26 5.17 -2.39
N ALA A 279 3.20 4.98 -3.17
CA ALA A 279 2.44 6.09 -3.74
C ALA A 279 1.72 6.91 -2.65
N LYS A 280 1.20 6.27 -1.59
CA LYS A 280 0.63 6.96 -0.42
C LYS A 280 1.70 7.78 0.32
N THR A 281 2.89 7.21 0.52
CA THR A 281 4.01 7.90 1.17
C THR A 281 4.45 9.11 0.35
N GLU A 282 4.59 8.96 -0.97
CA GLU A 282 4.90 10.05 -1.90
C GLU A 282 3.89 11.20 -1.77
N MET A 283 2.59 10.88 -1.77
CA MET A 283 1.53 11.88 -1.60
C MET A 283 1.60 12.58 -0.23
N VAL A 284 1.83 11.83 0.83
CA VAL A 284 1.94 12.39 2.19
C VAL A 284 3.17 13.29 2.31
N GLU A 285 4.33 12.87 1.81
CA GLU A 285 5.57 13.63 1.87
C GLU A 285 5.46 15.00 1.19
N HIS A 286 4.79 15.07 0.04
CA HIS A 286 4.53 16.34 -0.64
C HIS A 286 3.50 17.21 0.10
N ASN A 287 2.47 16.59 0.71
CA ASN A 287 1.42 17.30 1.43
C ASN A 287 1.80 17.71 2.85
N LEU A 288 2.85 17.12 3.43
CA LEU A 288 3.32 17.50 4.77
C LEU A 288 3.70 18.99 4.86
N ARG A 289 4.15 19.58 3.75
CA ARG A 289 4.44 21.02 3.68
C ARG A 289 3.22 21.91 3.96
N LEU A 290 2.00 21.45 3.62
CA LEU A 290 0.76 22.20 3.89
C LEU A 290 0.43 22.30 5.38
N VAL A 291 1.04 21.46 6.23
CA VAL A 291 0.79 21.51 7.68
C VAL A 291 1.55 22.66 8.35
N ILE A 292 2.58 23.21 7.69
CA ILE A 292 3.47 24.25 8.25
C ILE A 292 3.16 25.63 7.66
N SER A 293 2.48 25.70 6.52
CA SER A 293 2.03 26.94 5.90
C SER A 293 0.74 27.44 6.55
#